data_51d62155c4694618fd6930793e52e31a
#
_entry.id   51d62155c4694618fd6930793e52e31a
#
_cell.length_a   1.000
_cell.length_b   1.000
_cell.length_c   1.000
_cell.angle_alpha   90.00
_cell.angle_beta   90.00
_cell.angle_gamma   90.00
#
_symmetry.space_group_name_H-M   'P 1'
#
loop_
_entity.id
_entity.type
_entity.pdbx_description
1 polymer ?
#
loop_
_entity_poly.entity_id
_entity_poly.type
_entity_poly.pdbx_seq_one_letter_code
_entity_poly.pdbx_strand_id
1 'polypeptide(L)'
;MTHYVGILSGKGGVAKTTTAVNLSAAMNFFGRDVVLMDANLSTPNVGLHLGASVVPINLHHVLKGKNHISESIYMHPSGIKIIPAGLSIADLKDVVPENLKKVLPSLDGLTDIVIIDGAAGLGREALALMNAVDDIIVVTNPELPAVADAMKTVRIAEDLGKNVRGVVVTKTGGEGDISDLNLQTLLEKPILAT
;
A
#
# COMPACT_ATOMS: atom_id res chain seq x y z
N MET A 1 9.07 1.18 -18.07
CA MET A 1 8.20 2.08 -17.30
C MET A 1 7.84 1.34 -16.03
N THR A 2 8.09 1.92 -14.90
CA THR A 2 7.78 1.34 -13.58
C THR A 2 6.27 1.38 -13.36
N HIS A 3 5.69 0.33 -12.76
CA HIS A 3 4.27 0.25 -12.48
C HIS A 3 4.00 0.45 -10.98
N TYR A 4 3.07 1.34 -10.63
CA TYR A 4 2.79 1.72 -9.25
C TYR A 4 1.47 1.12 -8.79
N VAL A 5 1.50 0.27 -7.76
CA VAL A 5 0.32 -0.42 -7.22
C VAL A 5 0.11 -0.03 -5.77
N GLY A 6 -1.01 0.62 -5.48
CA GLY A 6 -1.42 0.97 -4.12
C GLY A 6 -2.19 -0.16 -3.44
N ILE A 7 -1.77 -0.55 -2.25
CA ILE A 7 -2.52 -1.46 -1.38
C ILE A 7 -3.30 -0.62 -0.38
N LEU A 8 -4.63 -0.69 -0.43
CA LEU A 8 -5.53 0.15 0.34
C LEU A 8 -6.55 -0.68 1.14
N SER A 9 -7.11 -0.09 2.16
CA SER A 9 -8.20 -0.70 2.93
C SER A 9 -9.08 0.38 3.55
N GLY A 10 -10.37 0.17 3.57
CA GLY A 10 -11.32 1.07 4.22
C GLY A 10 -11.27 1.01 5.77
N LYS A 11 -10.75 -0.08 6.34
CA LYS A 11 -10.67 -0.33 7.78
C LYS A 11 -9.25 -0.74 8.19
N GLY A 12 -8.83 -0.35 9.38
CA GLY A 12 -7.57 -0.82 9.99
C GLY A 12 -7.66 -2.29 10.43
N GLY A 13 -6.50 -2.95 10.51
CA GLY A 13 -6.40 -4.31 11.02
C GLY A 13 -6.82 -5.44 10.06
N VAL A 14 -7.08 -5.15 8.79
CA VAL A 14 -7.43 -6.16 7.75
C VAL A 14 -6.20 -6.79 7.07
N ALA A 15 -5.04 -6.78 7.69
CA ALA A 15 -3.78 -7.33 7.19
C ALA A 15 -3.26 -6.71 5.88
N LYS A 16 -3.53 -5.42 5.63
CA LYS A 16 -3.07 -4.68 4.46
C LYS A 16 -1.54 -4.71 4.29
N THR A 17 -0.78 -4.32 5.32
CA THR A 17 0.70 -4.36 5.33
C THR A 17 1.22 -5.78 5.12
N THR A 18 0.60 -6.79 5.75
CA THR A 18 0.95 -8.20 5.55
C THR A 18 0.78 -8.59 4.08
N THR A 19 -0.32 -8.17 3.44
CA THR A 19 -0.56 -8.40 2.01
C THR A 19 0.51 -7.73 1.16
N ALA A 20 0.83 -6.45 1.42
CA ALA A 20 1.84 -5.71 0.68
C ALA A 20 3.23 -6.36 0.78
N VAL A 21 3.65 -6.75 1.97
CA VAL A 21 4.94 -7.43 2.22
C VAL A 21 5.01 -8.77 1.49
N ASN A 22 3.99 -9.63 1.64
CA ASN A 22 4.00 -10.96 1.03
C ASN A 22 3.86 -10.91 -0.49
N LEU A 23 3.05 -10.00 -1.03
CA LEU A 23 2.94 -9.78 -2.47
C LEU A 23 4.29 -9.35 -3.06
N SER A 24 4.98 -8.41 -2.41
CA SER A 24 6.31 -7.95 -2.85
C SER A 24 7.33 -9.09 -2.81
N ALA A 25 7.32 -9.89 -1.74
CA ALA A 25 8.21 -11.04 -1.60
C ALA A 25 7.93 -12.11 -2.68
N ALA A 26 6.65 -12.42 -2.94
CA ALA A 26 6.26 -13.37 -3.97
C ALA A 26 6.67 -12.89 -5.37
N MET A 27 6.43 -11.62 -5.70
CA MET A 27 6.84 -11.05 -6.98
C MET A 27 8.36 -11.11 -7.18
N ASN A 28 9.13 -10.77 -6.14
CA ASN A 28 10.59 -10.89 -6.17
C ASN A 28 11.04 -12.34 -6.36
N PHE A 29 10.40 -13.30 -5.68
CA PHE A 29 10.65 -14.73 -5.85
C PHE A 29 10.43 -15.20 -7.29
N PHE A 30 9.43 -14.65 -7.99
CA PHE A 30 9.18 -14.90 -9.41
C PHE A 30 10.03 -14.04 -10.36
N GLY A 31 11.09 -13.42 -9.87
CA GLY A 31 12.09 -12.73 -10.68
C GLY A 31 11.70 -11.32 -11.12
N ARG A 32 10.70 -10.69 -10.47
CA ARG A 32 10.39 -9.28 -10.71
C ARG A 32 11.25 -8.38 -9.83
N ASP A 33 11.73 -7.30 -10.38
CA ASP A 33 12.40 -6.25 -9.61
C ASP A 33 11.35 -5.39 -8.92
N VAL A 34 11.25 -5.51 -7.58
CA VAL A 34 10.16 -4.92 -6.78
C VAL A 34 10.71 -4.01 -5.69
N VAL A 35 10.09 -2.84 -5.56
CA VAL A 35 10.24 -1.96 -4.40
C VAL A 35 8.95 -2.02 -3.57
N LEU A 36 9.05 -2.29 -2.28
CA LEU A 36 7.98 -2.13 -1.30
C LEU A 36 8.13 -0.80 -0.58
N MET A 37 7.13 0.07 -0.68
CA MET A 37 7.13 1.39 -0.05
C MET A 37 6.08 1.47 1.05
N ASP A 38 6.44 2.06 2.19
CA ASP A 38 5.50 2.37 3.28
C ASP A 38 4.98 3.81 3.12
N ALA A 39 3.75 3.96 2.64
CA ALA A 39 3.06 5.25 2.55
C ALA A 39 1.98 5.43 3.64
N ASN A 40 1.97 4.59 4.66
CA ASN A 40 1.22 4.82 5.90
C ASN A 40 2.05 5.74 6.80
N LEU A 41 2.03 7.02 6.51
CA LEU A 41 2.95 8.00 7.10
C LEU A 41 2.72 8.20 8.59
N SER A 42 1.46 8.18 9.03
CA SER A 42 1.10 8.41 10.44
C SER A 42 1.40 7.20 11.34
N THR A 43 1.25 5.98 10.82
CA THR A 43 1.46 4.73 11.57
C THR A 43 2.21 3.71 10.73
N PRO A 44 3.49 3.95 10.40
CA PRO A 44 4.27 3.08 9.51
C PRO A 44 4.45 1.68 10.12
N ASN A 45 4.38 0.66 9.26
CA ASN A 45 4.45 -0.73 9.69
C ASN A 45 5.38 -1.61 8.87
N VAL A 46 5.72 -1.26 7.63
CA VAL A 46 6.58 -2.07 6.75
C VAL A 46 7.96 -2.30 7.39
N GLY A 47 8.58 -1.22 7.88
CA GLY A 47 9.87 -1.32 8.55
C GLY A 47 9.85 -2.21 9.80
N LEU A 48 8.75 -2.18 10.57
CA LEU A 48 8.55 -3.04 11.75
C LEU A 48 8.39 -4.51 11.34
N HIS A 49 7.61 -4.81 10.30
CA HIS A 49 7.42 -6.17 9.79
C HIS A 49 8.71 -6.79 9.27
N LEU A 50 9.60 -5.99 8.72
CA LEU A 50 10.85 -6.45 8.09
C LEU A 50 12.10 -6.24 8.96
N GLY A 51 11.95 -5.78 10.21
CA GLY A 51 13.09 -5.51 11.08
C GLY A 51 13.99 -4.35 10.62
N ALA A 52 13.50 -3.48 9.75
CA ALA A 52 14.20 -2.30 9.19
C ALA A 52 13.53 -1.01 9.66
N SER A 53 13.24 -0.90 10.95
CA SER A 53 12.44 0.19 11.52
C SER A 53 13.20 1.52 11.69
N VAL A 54 14.53 1.47 11.73
CA VAL A 54 15.36 2.68 11.87
C VAL A 54 16.34 2.75 10.71
N VAL A 55 16.18 3.76 9.88
CA VAL A 55 17.02 4.01 8.71
C VAL A 55 17.43 5.48 8.64
N PRO A 56 18.62 5.81 8.08
CA PRO A 56 19.09 7.19 7.99
C PRO A 56 18.19 8.10 7.15
N ILE A 57 17.69 7.60 6.02
CA ILE A 57 16.82 8.34 5.09
C ILE A 57 15.55 7.53 4.87
N ASN A 58 14.41 8.12 5.12
CA ASN A 58 13.10 7.48 5.01
C ASN A 58 12.17 8.29 4.09
N LEU A 59 10.99 7.76 3.77
CA LEU A 59 10.04 8.41 2.88
C LEU A 59 9.64 9.82 3.34
N HIS A 60 9.55 10.07 4.65
CA HIS A 60 9.24 11.41 5.15
C HIS A 60 10.28 12.46 4.74
N HIS A 61 11.57 12.10 4.75
CA HIS A 61 12.65 13.01 4.29
C HIS A 61 12.49 13.33 2.80
N VAL A 62 12.14 12.34 2.00
CA VAL A 62 11.87 12.51 0.56
C VAL A 62 10.67 13.42 0.31
N LEU A 63 9.54 13.17 1.02
CA LEU A 63 8.32 13.98 0.87
C LEU A 63 8.49 15.44 1.31
N LYS A 64 9.45 15.71 2.21
CA LYS A 64 9.87 17.05 2.62
C LYS A 64 10.85 17.70 1.64
N GLY A 65 11.26 17.01 0.58
CA GLY A 65 12.25 17.48 -0.39
C GLY A 65 13.68 17.56 0.15
N LYS A 66 14.00 16.87 1.25
CA LYS A 66 15.34 16.86 1.85
C LYS A 66 16.30 15.91 1.16
N ASN A 67 15.76 14.83 0.56
CA ASN A 67 16.52 13.75 -0.08
C ASN A 67 15.85 13.31 -1.38
N HIS A 68 16.64 12.78 -2.30
CA HIS A 68 16.11 12.10 -3.48
C HIS A 68 15.57 10.72 -3.09
N ILE A 69 14.50 10.24 -3.76
CA ILE A 69 13.85 8.98 -3.39
C ILE A 69 14.78 7.77 -3.49
N SER A 70 15.72 7.75 -4.43
CA SER A 70 16.71 6.68 -4.56
C SER A 70 17.61 6.51 -3.32
N GLU A 71 17.82 7.57 -2.54
CA GLU A 71 18.60 7.51 -1.30
C GLU A 71 17.87 6.81 -0.15
N SER A 72 16.55 6.64 -0.28
CA SER A 72 15.70 5.96 0.72
C SER A 72 15.44 4.49 0.39
N ILE A 73 16.06 3.94 -0.66
CA ILE A 73 15.93 2.53 -1.04
C ILE A 73 16.96 1.69 -0.29
N TYR A 74 16.48 0.68 0.43
CA TYR A 74 17.31 -0.28 1.16
C TYR A 74 17.05 -1.69 0.65
N MET A 75 18.11 -2.50 0.55
CA MET A 75 18.01 -3.92 0.23
C MET A 75 17.74 -4.70 1.51
N HIS A 76 16.60 -5.39 1.57
CA HIS A 76 16.30 -6.33 2.65
C HIS A 76 16.95 -7.69 2.39
N PRO A 77 17.35 -8.47 3.44
CA PRO A 77 17.93 -9.79 3.26
C PRO A 77 17.09 -10.80 2.45
N SER A 78 15.77 -10.60 2.37
CA SER A 78 14.89 -11.40 1.51
C SER A 78 15.03 -11.10 0.01
N GLY A 79 15.84 -10.13 -0.37
CA GLY A 79 16.03 -9.71 -1.77
C GLY A 79 15.09 -8.61 -2.25
N ILE A 80 14.07 -8.23 -1.50
CA ILE A 80 13.19 -7.10 -1.85
C ILE A 80 13.85 -5.77 -1.50
N LYS A 81 13.65 -4.77 -2.35
CA LYS A 81 14.00 -3.37 -2.05
C LYS A 81 12.88 -2.76 -1.22
N ILE A 82 13.21 -1.97 -0.21
CA ILE A 82 12.24 -1.32 0.66
C ILE A 82 12.47 0.20 0.74
N ILE A 83 11.40 0.96 0.81
CA ILE A 83 11.41 2.39 1.16
C ILE A 83 10.55 2.54 2.42
N PRO A 84 11.17 2.52 3.62
CA PRO A 84 10.43 2.63 4.86
C PRO A 84 10.00 4.07 5.15
N ALA A 85 8.93 4.24 5.91
CA ALA A 85 8.57 5.51 6.52
C ALA A 85 9.21 5.68 7.90
N GLY A 86 9.38 6.90 8.35
CA GLY A 86 9.97 7.22 9.65
C GLY A 86 8.99 7.00 10.80
N LEU A 87 9.50 6.55 11.96
CA LEU A 87 8.71 6.25 13.16
C LEU A 87 8.65 7.40 14.16
N SER A 88 9.44 8.45 13.96
CA SER A 88 9.52 9.55 14.90
C SER A 88 8.40 10.58 14.69
N ILE A 89 7.89 11.16 15.76
CA ILE A 89 6.93 12.28 15.69
C ILE A 89 7.53 13.45 14.88
N ALA A 90 8.84 13.66 14.95
CA ALA A 90 9.53 14.66 14.17
C ALA A 90 9.48 14.39 12.65
N ASP A 91 9.34 13.14 12.25
CA ASP A 91 9.18 12.78 10.84
C ASP A 91 7.84 13.26 10.28
N LEU A 92 6.78 13.25 11.08
CA LEU A 92 5.44 13.67 10.65
C LEU A 92 5.31 15.17 10.41
N LYS A 93 6.13 15.97 11.09
CA LYS A 93 6.05 17.42 10.97
C LYS A 93 6.38 17.87 9.54
N ASP A 94 5.54 18.74 8.99
CA ASP A 94 5.71 19.37 7.67
C ASP A 94 5.70 18.37 6.47
N VAL A 95 5.16 17.17 6.65
CA VAL A 95 4.97 16.19 5.56
C VAL A 95 3.72 16.53 4.76
N VAL A 96 3.87 16.50 3.45
CA VAL A 96 2.77 16.70 2.50
C VAL A 96 2.55 15.40 1.72
N PRO A 97 1.53 14.58 2.06
CA PRO A 97 1.29 13.28 1.41
C PRO A 97 1.12 13.39 -0.11
N GLU A 98 0.56 14.48 -0.60
CA GLU A 98 0.34 14.75 -2.03
C GLU A 98 1.64 14.83 -2.83
N ASN A 99 2.78 15.05 -2.18
CA ASN A 99 4.10 15.01 -2.83
C ASN A 99 4.46 13.60 -3.32
N LEU A 100 3.77 12.52 -2.88
CA LEU A 100 3.93 11.18 -3.46
C LEU A 100 3.84 11.23 -4.99
N LYS A 101 2.84 11.90 -5.55
CA LYS A 101 2.65 12.03 -6.99
C LYS A 101 3.85 12.66 -7.71
N LYS A 102 4.62 13.51 -7.01
CA LYS A 102 5.79 14.19 -7.59
C LYS A 102 7.07 13.35 -7.49
N VAL A 103 7.19 12.54 -6.42
CA VAL A 103 8.44 11.80 -6.15
C VAL A 103 8.45 10.41 -6.79
N LEU A 104 7.28 9.76 -6.96
CA LEU A 104 7.19 8.42 -7.55
C LEU A 104 7.83 8.32 -8.93
N PRO A 105 7.64 9.27 -9.89
CA PRO A 105 8.27 9.18 -11.21
C PRO A 105 9.80 9.11 -11.20
N SER A 106 10.44 9.50 -10.11
CA SER A 106 11.90 9.37 -9.95
C SER A 106 12.35 7.92 -9.71
N LEU A 107 11.42 6.97 -9.54
CA LEU A 107 11.68 5.53 -9.52
C LEU A 107 11.57 4.88 -10.90
N ASP A 108 11.13 5.61 -11.93
CA ASP A 108 10.99 5.09 -13.28
C ASP A 108 12.32 4.55 -13.81
N GLY A 109 12.30 3.29 -14.24
CA GLY A 109 13.47 2.58 -14.74
C GLY A 109 14.42 2.01 -13.66
N LEU A 110 14.18 2.30 -12.38
CA LEU A 110 14.95 1.73 -11.26
C LEU A 110 14.40 0.40 -10.75
N THR A 111 13.16 0.08 -11.11
CA THR A 111 12.45 -1.14 -10.72
C THR A 111 11.30 -1.43 -11.68
N ASP A 112 10.82 -2.68 -11.75
CA ASP A 112 9.66 -3.04 -12.57
C ASP A 112 8.36 -2.57 -11.92
N ILE A 113 8.23 -2.78 -10.62
CA ILE A 113 7.01 -2.56 -9.85
C ILE A 113 7.32 -1.90 -8.51
N VAL A 114 6.46 -0.97 -8.11
CA VAL A 114 6.42 -0.43 -6.74
C VAL A 114 5.10 -0.83 -6.09
N ILE A 115 5.16 -1.66 -5.06
CA ILE A 115 4.03 -1.98 -4.18
C ILE A 115 4.03 -0.97 -3.03
N ILE A 116 2.92 -0.27 -2.85
CA ILE A 116 2.84 0.84 -1.89
C ILE A 116 1.79 0.51 -0.82
N ASP A 117 2.24 0.26 0.41
CA ASP A 117 1.36 0.05 1.57
C ASP A 117 0.79 1.39 2.04
N GLY A 118 -0.50 1.62 1.84
CA GLY A 118 -1.17 2.87 2.18
C GLY A 118 -1.65 2.96 3.64
N ALA A 119 -2.19 4.09 4.03
CA ALA A 119 -2.91 4.23 5.29
C ALA A 119 -4.27 3.52 5.23
N ALA A 120 -4.81 3.13 6.39
CA ALA A 120 -6.16 2.62 6.49
C ALA A 120 -7.20 3.76 6.46
N GLY A 121 -8.39 3.46 5.98
CA GLY A 121 -9.47 4.42 5.85
C GLY A 121 -9.35 5.29 4.60
N LEU A 122 -10.10 6.39 4.59
CA LEU A 122 -10.24 7.31 3.45
C LEU A 122 -9.70 8.71 3.78
N GLY A 123 -8.73 8.78 4.68
CA GLY A 123 -8.08 10.02 5.07
C GLY A 123 -7.16 10.59 3.98
N ARG A 124 -6.56 11.75 4.28
CA ARG A 124 -5.70 12.50 3.35
C ARG A 124 -4.57 11.66 2.75
N GLU A 125 -3.91 10.80 3.55
CA GLU A 125 -2.84 9.92 3.09
C GLU A 125 -3.33 8.89 2.06
N ALA A 126 -4.49 8.24 2.32
CA ALA A 126 -5.07 7.27 1.41
C ALA A 126 -5.48 7.92 0.08
N LEU A 127 -6.10 9.10 0.12
CA LEU A 127 -6.47 9.87 -1.09
C LEU A 127 -5.24 10.33 -1.88
N ALA A 128 -4.18 10.75 -1.19
CA ALA A 128 -2.92 11.12 -1.82
C ALA A 128 -2.30 9.93 -2.55
N LEU A 129 -2.30 8.75 -1.92
CA LEU A 129 -1.82 7.51 -2.54
C LEU A 129 -2.68 7.12 -3.74
N MET A 130 -4.03 7.12 -3.60
CA MET A 130 -4.94 6.84 -4.73
C MET A 130 -4.61 7.70 -5.94
N ASN A 131 -4.37 9.00 -5.75
CA ASN A 131 -4.04 9.92 -6.84
C ASN A 131 -2.66 9.67 -7.47
N ALA A 132 -1.74 9.03 -6.77
CA ALA A 132 -0.35 8.86 -7.18
C ALA A 132 -0.05 7.54 -7.92
N VAL A 133 -0.92 6.52 -7.80
CA VAL A 133 -0.69 5.17 -8.34
C VAL A 133 -1.42 4.92 -9.65
N ASP A 134 -1.00 3.87 -10.37
CA ASP A 134 -1.66 3.41 -11.61
C ASP A 134 -2.82 2.47 -11.28
N ASP A 135 -2.57 1.50 -10.41
CA ASP A 135 -3.54 0.48 -10.01
C ASP A 135 -3.72 0.40 -8.50
N ILE A 136 -4.85 -0.10 -8.08
CA ILE A 136 -5.21 -0.28 -6.67
C ILE A 136 -5.65 -1.73 -6.42
N ILE A 137 -5.17 -2.30 -5.32
CA ILE A 137 -5.69 -3.52 -4.72
C ILE A 137 -6.30 -3.15 -3.38
N VAL A 138 -7.55 -3.52 -3.15
CA VAL A 138 -8.24 -3.28 -1.88
C VAL A 138 -8.13 -4.53 -1.00
N VAL A 139 -7.78 -4.35 0.27
CA VAL A 139 -7.72 -5.44 1.25
C VAL A 139 -8.88 -5.29 2.25
N THR A 140 -9.60 -6.36 2.49
CA THR A 140 -10.70 -6.41 3.46
C THR A 140 -10.74 -7.76 4.18
N ASN A 141 -11.61 -7.91 5.17
CA ASN A 141 -12.03 -9.18 5.75
C ASN A 141 -13.54 -9.40 5.50
N PRO A 142 -14.05 -10.65 5.61
CA PRO A 142 -15.42 -10.98 5.19
C PRO A 142 -16.51 -10.57 6.19
N GLU A 143 -16.25 -9.54 7.00
CA GLU A 143 -17.20 -8.96 7.94
C GLU A 143 -17.96 -7.79 7.31
N LEU A 144 -19.26 -7.69 7.55
CA LEU A 144 -20.12 -6.66 6.94
C LEU A 144 -19.57 -5.21 7.07
N PRO A 145 -19.09 -4.75 8.26
CA PRO A 145 -18.54 -3.39 8.37
C PRO A 145 -17.28 -3.18 7.50
N ALA A 146 -16.40 -4.18 7.44
CA ALA A 146 -15.17 -4.08 6.64
C ALA A 146 -15.48 -4.08 5.13
N VAL A 147 -16.44 -4.90 4.71
CA VAL A 147 -16.92 -4.93 3.32
C VAL A 147 -17.57 -3.61 2.93
N ALA A 148 -18.41 -3.02 3.80
CA ALA A 148 -19.01 -1.71 3.55
C ALA A 148 -17.95 -0.60 3.37
N ASP A 149 -16.88 -0.63 4.16
CA ASP A 149 -15.78 0.33 4.03
C ASP A 149 -14.91 0.04 2.78
N ALA A 150 -14.74 -1.23 2.41
CA ALA A 150 -14.09 -1.60 1.16
C ALA A 150 -14.87 -1.14 -0.08
N MET A 151 -16.21 -1.28 -0.07
CA MET A 151 -17.09 -0.74 -1.13
C MET A 151 -16.90 0.77 -1.32
N LYS A 152 -16.85 1.54 -0.22
CA LYS A 152 -16.58 2.98 -0.27
C LYS A 152 -15.21 3.27 -0.87
N THR A 153 -14.18 2.47 -0.48
CA THR A 153 -12.82 2.61 -0.99
C THR A 153 -12.76 2.37 -2.49
N VAL A 154 -13.42 1.31 -2.98
CA VAL A 154 -13.52 1.00 -4.42
C VAL A 154 -14.19 2.15 -5.17
N ARG A 155 -15.36 2.60 -4.72
CA ARG A 155 -16.11 3.68 -5.38
C ARG A 155 -15.31 4.98 -5.47
N ILE A 156 -14.69 5.40 -4.37
CA ILE A 156 -13.87 6.62 -4.37
C ILE A 156 -12.68 6.48 -5.32
N ALA A 157 -12.02 5.32 -5.38
CA ALA A 157 -10.94 5.08 -6.32
C ALA A 157 -11.42 5.19 -7.78
N GLU A 158 -12.59 4.63 -8.10
CA GLU A 158 -13.20 4.71 -9.42
C GLU A 158 -13.63 6.15 -9.78
N ASP A 159 -14.21 6.88 -8.84
CA ASP A 159 -14.58 8.30 -9.01
C ASP A 159 -13.35 9.18 -9.30
N LEU A 160 -12.18 8.78 -8.78
CA LEU A 160 -10.89 9.40 -9.08
C LEU A 160 -10.28 8.90 -10.40
N GLY A 161 -10.99 8.07 -11.17
CA GLY A 161 -10.53 7.51 -12.43
C GLY A 161 -9.43 6.46 -12.28
N LYS A 162 -9.32 5.81 -11.10
CA LYS A 162 -8.30 4.80 -10.82
C LYS A 162 -8.80 3.40 -11.13
N ASN A 163 -7.88 2.56 -11.58
CA ASN A 163 -8.19 1.17 -11.86
C ASN A 163 -8.05 0.31 -10.58
N VAL A 164 -9.16 -0.20 -10.08
CA VAL A 164 -9.15 -1.18 -8.97
C VAL A 164 -9.07 -2.57 -9.57
N ARG A 165 -7.90 -3.21 -9.46
CA ARG A 165 -7.60 -4.55 -10.00
C ARG A 165 -8.45 -5.64 -9.37
N GLY A 166 -8.78 -5.48 -8.10
CA GLY A 166 -9.60 -6.43 -7.36
C GLY A 166 -9.38 -6.31 -5.86
N VAL A 167 -9.89 -7.30 -5.14
CA VAL A 167 -9.91 -7.34 -3.68
C VAL A 167 -9.19 -8.59 -3.18
N VAL A 168 -8.37 -8.41 -2.14
CA VAL A 168 -7.82 -9.51 -1.33
C VAL A 168 -8.64 -9.60 -0.06
N VAL A 169 -9.19 -10.77 0.22
CA VAL A 169 -9.97 -11.05 1.43
C VAL A 169 -9.09 -11.82 2.41
N THR A 170 -8.98 -11.33 3.61
CA THR A 170 -8.12 -11.90 4.65
C THR A 170 -8.93 -12.33 5.86
N LYS A 171 -8.33 -13.13 6.75
CA LYS A 171 -8.96 -13.60 7.99
C LYS A 171 -10.27 -14.33 7.74
N THR A 172 -10.29 -15.17 6.73
CA THR A 172 -11.41 -16.03 6.34
C THR A 172 -11.51 -17.26 7.24
N GLY A 173 -12.68 -17.94 7.24
CA GLY A 173 -12.93 -19.17 7.99
C GLY A 173 -13.65 -18.92 9.33
N GLY A 174 -14.16 -17.70 9.55
CA GLY A 174 -15.01 -17.38 10.69
C GLY A 174 -16.46 -17.80 10.46
N GLU A 175 -17.17 -18.12 11.57
CA GLU A 175 -18.61 -18.33 11.54
C GLU A 175 -19.30 -17.00 11.23
N GLY A 176 -20.14 -16.96 10.19
CA GLY A 176 -20.82 -15.74 9.73
C GLY A 176 -20.08 -14.91 8.69
N ASP A 177 -18.96 -15.40 8.16
CA ASP A 177 -18.26 -14.77 7.05
C ASP A 177 -19.15 -14.66 5.81
N ILE A 178 -19.06 -13.51 5.14
CA ILE A 178 -19.69 -13.31 3.83
C ILE A 178 -18.94 -14.15 2.80
N SER A 179 -19.66 -14.98 2.03
CA SER A 179 -19.06 -15.85 1.00
C SER A 179 -18.39 -15.03 -0.10
N ASP A 180 -17.37 -15.61 -0.75
CA ASP A 180 -16.64 -14.98 -1.85
C ASP A 180 -17.54 -14.52 -2.99
N LEU A 181 -18.57 -15.31 -3.34
CA LEU A 181 -19.55 -14.94 -4.35
C LEU A 181 -20.34 -13.69 -3.98
N ASN A 182 -20.76 -13.60 -2.72
CA ASN A 182 -21.47 -12.43 -2.21
C ASN A 182 -20.53 -11.20 -2.11
N LEU A 183 -19.27 -11.41 -1.68
CA LEU A 183 -18.25 -10.37 -1.66
C LEU A 183 -17.98 -9.81 -3.06
N GLN A 184 -17.80 -10.68 -4.05
CA GLN A 184 -17.59 -10.26 -5.44
C GLN A 184 -18.79 -9.48 -5.98
N THR A 185 -20.01 -9.89 -5.64
CA THR A 185 -21.24 -9.20 -6.04
C THR A 185 -21.36 -7.82 -5.37
N LEU A 186 -21.07 -7.73 -4.06
CA LEU A 186 -21.17 -6.49 -3.30
C LEU A 186 -20.09 -5.47 -3.71
N LEU A 187 -18.87 -5.95 -3.94
CA LEU A 187 -17.73 -5.10 -4.25
C LEU A 187 -17.62 -4.76 -5.74
N GLU A 188 -18.36 -5.48 -6.61
CA GLU A 188 -18.31 -5.36 -8.08
C GLU A 188 -16.87 -5.48 -8.63
N LYS A 189 -16.02 -6.23 -7.92
CA LYS A 189 -14.61 -6.47 -8.24
C LYS A 189 -14.24 -7.94 -8.06
N PRO A 190 -13.27 -8.44 -8.85
CA PRO A 190 -12.80 -9.81 -8.67
C PRO A 190 -12.12 -9.98 -7.30
N ILE A 191 -12.35 -11.13 -6.68
CA ILE A 191 -11.57 -11.56 -5.52
C ILE A 191 -10.27 -12.16 -6.06
N LEU A 192 -9.14 -11.54 -5.73
CA LEU A 192 -7.82 -11.93 -6.22
C LEU A 192 -7.22 -13.06 -5.39
N ALA A 193 -7.52 -13.09 -4.10
CA ALA A 193 -7.08 -14.10 -3.15
C ALA A 193 -7.94 -14.05 -1.87
N THR A 194 -7.98 -15.17 -1.15
CA THR A 194 -8.58 -15.33 0.18
C THR A 194 -7.61 -16.01 1.13
#